data_eab4051f967a1b6f5fe0b0f866e73545
#
_entry.id   eab4051f967a1b6f5fe0b0f866e73545
#
_cell.length_a   1.000
_cell.length_b   1.000
_cell.length_c   1.000
_cell.angle_alpha   90.00
_cell.angle_beta   90.00
_cell.angle_gamma   90.00
#
_symmetry.space_group_name_H-M   'P 1'
#
loop_
_entity.id
_entity.type
_entity.pdbx_description
1 polymer ?
#
loop_
_entity_poly.entity_id
_entity_poly.type
_entity_poly.pdbx_seq_one_letter_code
_entity_poly.pdbx_strand_id
1 'polypeptide(L)' 'MEQLLLIIARGLVENKEAVSVTGGEKSEDGTIVFHLSVAPEDMGRVIGKQGRIAKAIRTVVRAAANRSGEKVVVEID' A
#
# COMPACT_ATOMS: atom_id res chain seq x y z
N MET A 1 9.57 -5.04 -1.52
CA MET A 1 8.30 -4.58 -0.91
C MET A 1 7.50 -3.66 -1.84
N GLU A 2 8.15 -2.74 -2.50
CA GLU A 2 7.48 -1.83 -3.43
C GLU A 2 6.75 -2.57 -4.55
N GLN A 3 7.40 -3.57 -5.15
CA GLN A 3 6.79 -4.34 -6.23
C GLN A 3 5.59 -5.14 -5.74
N LEU A 4 5.68 -5.69 -4.54
CA LEU A 4 4.56 -6.42 -3.95
C LEU A 4 3.36 -5.48 -3.79
N LEU A 5 3.59 -4.29 -3.28
CA LEU A 5 2.54 -3.30 -3.07
C LEU A 5 1.91 -2.88 -4.41
N LEU A 6 2.72 -2.69 -5.44
CA LEU A 6 2.22 -2.37 -6.78
C LEU A 6 1.35 -3.48 -7.35
N ILE A 7 1.78 -4.72 -7.21
CA ILE A 7 1.03 -5.87 -7.73
C ILE A 7 -0.32 -5.99 -7.04
N ILE A 8 -0.32 -5.87 -5.71
CA ILE A 8 -1.55 -5.97 -4.94
C ILE A 8 -2.51 -4.84 -5.32
N ALA A 9 -2.02 -3.60 -5.36
CA ALA A 9 -2.86 -2.45 -5.67
C ALA A 9 -3.43 -2.54 -7.08
N ARG A 10 -2.60 -2.91 -8.06
CA ARG A 10 -3.06 -3.06 -9.44
C ARG A 10 -4.12 -4.15 -9.59
N GLY A 11 -4.07 -5.16 -8.75
CA GLY A 11 -5.08 -6.21 -8.77
C GLY A 11 -6.42 -5.79 -8.20
N LEU A 12 -6.47 -4.69 -7.48
CA LEU A 12 -7.67 -4.27 -6.74
C LEU A 12 -8.33 -3.01 -7.30
N VAL A 13 -7.68 -2.31 -8.22
CA VAL A 13 -8.22 -1.07 -8.80
C VAL A 13 -8.53 -1.26 -10.27
N GLU A 14 -9.35 -0.38 -10.82
CA GLU A 14 -9.68 -0.43 -12.25
C GLU A 14 -8.65 0.31 -13.10
N ASN A 15 -8.21 1.48 -12.64
CA ASN A 15 -7.21 2.25 -13.38
C ASN A 15 -5.81 1.87 -12.90
N LYS A 16 -5.29 0.79 -13.47
CA LYS A 16 -4.00 0.23 -13.05
C LYS A 16 -2.82 1.16 -13.36
N GLU A 17 -2.94 1.95 -14.41
CA GLU A 17 -1.86 2.86 -14.83
C GLU A 17 -1.68 4.03 -13.86
N ALA A 18 -2.72 4.38 -13.12
CA ALA A 18 -2.65 5.48 -12.16
C ALA A 18 -2.09 5.06 -10.80
N VAL A 19 -1.81 3.77 -10.60
CA VAL A 19 -1.24 3.29 -9.35
C VAL A 19 0.23 3.67 -9.29
N SER A 20 0.63 4.31 -8.20
CA SER A 20 2.03 4.63 -7.97
C SER A 20 2.37 4.42 -6.51
N VAL A 21 3.62 4.06 -6.27
CA VAL A 21 4.15 3.86 -4.93
C VAL A 21 5.41 4.73 -4.80
N THR A 22 5.45 5.52 -3.74
CA THR A 22 6.60 6.36 -3.43
C THR A 22 7.04 6.09 -2.00
N GLY A 23 8.19 6.62 -1.62
CA GLY A 23 8.74 6.41 -0.30
C GLY A 23 9.67 5.21 -0.26
N GLY A 24 9.60 4.46 0.84
CA GLY A 24 10.44 3.29 1.02
C GLY A 24 11.76 3.60 1.73
N GLU A 25 11.92 4.82 2.20
CA GLU A 25 13.09 5.20 2.96
C GLU A 25 12.89 4.80 4.43
N LYS A 26 13.98 4.33 5.03
CA LYS A 26 13.95 3.92 6.43
C LYS A 26 14.12 5.12 7.33
N SER A 27 13.21 5.31 8.27
CA SER A 27 13.31 6.39 9.25
C SER A 27 14.32 6.03 10.34
N GLU A 28 14.57 6.98 11.26
CA GLU A 28 15.54 6.77 12.34
C GLU A 28 15.21 5.58 13.21
N ASP A 29 13.93 5.31 13.42
CA ASP A 29 13.49 4.18 14.25
C ASP A 29 13.41 2.87 13.46
N GLY A 30 13.81 2.89 12.19
CA GLY A 30 13.79 1.69 11.35
C GLY A 30 12.49 1.45 10.63
N THR A 31 11.52 2.35 10.75
CA THR A 31 10.23 2.20 10.07
C THR A 31 10.34 2.64 8.60
N ILE A 32 9.80 1.83 7.70
CA ILE A 32 9.74 2.15 6.28
C ILE A 32 8.32 2.56 5.96
N VAL A 33 8.14 3.74 5.37
CA VAL A 33 6.82 4.25 5.00
C VAL A 33 6.71 4.30 3.49
N PHE A 34 5.68 3.65 2.97
CA PHE A 34 5.33 3.72 1.55
C PHE A 34 4.06 4.53 1.39
N HIS A 35 4.03 5.35 0.35
CA HIS A 35 2.83 6.10 -0.02
C HIS A 35 2.25 5.47 -1.28
N LEU A 36 1.04 4.97 -1.19
CA LEU A 36 0.33 4.39 -2.32
C LEU A 36 -0.68 5.41 -2.84
N SER A 37 -0.59 5.69 -4.13
CA SER A 37 -1.52 6.60 -4.79
C SER A 37 -2.29 5.84 -5.87
N VAL A 38 -3.58 6.09 -5.96
CA VAL A 38 -4.45 5.50 -6.97
C VAL A 38 -5.26 6.59 -7.65
N ALA A 39 -5.95 6.25 -8.74
CA ALA A 39 -6.80 7.21 -9.43
C ALA A 39 -7.92 7.72 -8.51
N PRO A 40 -8.37 8.98 -8.65
CA PRO A 40 -9.43 9.51 -7.80
C PRO A 40 -10.70 8.65 -7.81
N GLU A 41 -11.06 8.09 -8.95
CA GLU A 41 -12.24 7.22 -9.06
C GLU A 41 -12.06 5.91 -8.29
N ASP A 42 -10.82 5.45 -8.15
CA ASP A 42 -10.52 4.24 -7.37
C ASP A 42 -10.38 4.54 -5.89
N MET A 43 -10.02 5.78 -5.54
CA MET A 43 -9.83 6.16 -4.15
C MET A 43 -11.09 5.94 -3.32
N GLY A 44 -12.25 6.31 -3.86
CA GLY A 44 -13.52 6.07 -3.19
C GLY A 44 -13.79 4.60 -2.95
N ARG A 45 -13.35 3.74 -3.86
CA ARG A 45 -13.49 2.30 -3.73
C ARG A 45 -12.50 1.72 -2.72
N VAL A 46 -11.26 2.19 -2.73
CA VAL A 46 -10.21 1.71 -1.82
C VAL A 46 -10.54 2.08 -0.38
N ILE A 47 -10.99 3.31 -0.15
CA ILE A 47 -11.32 3.81 1.20
C ILE A 47 -12.76 3.46 1.57
N GLY A 48 -13.64 3.35 0.57
CA GLY A 48 -15.06 3.06 0.78
C GLY A 48 -15.29 1.67 1.36
N LYS A 49 -16.54 1.37 1.68
CA LYS A 49 -16.95 0.08 2.25
C LYS A 49 -16.12 -0.26 3.49
N GLN A 50 -15.99 0.73 4.38
CA GLN A 50 -15.27 0.56 5.64
C GLN A 50 -13.77 0.29 5.45
N GLY A 51 -13.22 0.73 4.33
CA GLY A 51 -11.79 0.61 4.07
C GLY A 51 -11.29 -0.81 3.90
N ARG A 52 -12.14 -1.72 3.43
CA ARG A 52 -11.77 -3.14 3.30
C ARG A 52 -10.56 -3.36 2.41
N ILE A 53 -10.48 -2.66 1.27
CA ILE A 53 -9.36 -2.81 0.36
C ILE A 53 -8.08 -2.27 0.99
N ALA A 54 -8.16 -1.09 1.59
CA ALA A 54 -7.01 -0.49 2.27
C ALA A 54 -6.51 -1.39 3.39
N LYS A 55 -7.42 -1.95 4.16
CA LYS A 55 -7.08 -2.86 5.26
C LYS A 55 -6.44 -4.13 4.74
N ALA A 56 -6.94 -4.68 3.64
CA ALA A 56 -6.38 -5.88 3.02
C ALA A 56 -4.95 -5.63 2.55
N ILE A 57 -4.70 -4.51 1.91
CA ILE A 57 -3.36 -4.13 1.45
C ILE A 57 -2.42 -4.05 2.63
N ARG A 58 -2.82 -3.36 3.70
CA ARG A 58 -1.99 -3.20 4.88
C ARG A 58 -1.69 -4.53 5.55
N THR A 59 -2.66 -5.43 5.60
CA THR A 59 -2.50 -6.76 6.22
C THR A 59 -1.47 -7.58 5.47
N VAL A 60 -1.56 -7.62 4.13
CA VAL A 60 -0.61 -8.40 3.32
C VAL A 60 0.80 -7.82 3.44
N VAL A 61 0.93 -6.50 3.37
CA VAL A 61 2.23 -5.85 3.48
C VAL A 61 2.84 -6.08 4.87
N ARG A 62 2.03 -5.99 5.92
CA ARG A 62 2.50 -6.22 7.28
C ARG A 62 3.01 -7.65 7.45
N ALA A 63 2.28 -8.63 6.90
CA ALA A 63 2.70 -10.02 6.97
C ALA A 63 4.05 -10.24 6.27
N ALA A 64 4.21 -9.66 5.08
CA ALA A 64 5.47 -9.75 4.35
C ALA A 64 6.62 -9.07 5.10
N ALA A 65 6.34 -7.91 5.70
CA ALA A 65 7.35 -7.17 6.47
C ALA A 65 7.77 -7.94 7.71
N ASN A 66 6.83 -8.57 8.40
CA ASN A 66 7.14 -9.38 9.58
C ASN A 66 8.06 -10.54 9.24
N ARG A 67 7.88 -11.13 8.07
CA ARG A 67 8.75 -12.24 7.64
C ARG A 67 10.19 -11.79 7.42
N SER A 68 10.40 -10.56 7.00
CA SER A 68 11.74 -10.02 6.79
C SER A 68 12.27 -9.25 7.99
N GLY A 69 11.50 -9.16 9.08
CA GLY A 69 11.90 -8.46 10.30
C GLY A 69 11.85 -6.95 10.19
N GLU A 70 11.09 -6.43 9.22
CA GLU A 70 10.99 -4.99 9.00
C GLU A 70 9.68 -4.43 9.51
N LYS A 71 9.69 -3.13 9.85
CA LYS A 71 8.47 -2.39 10.16
C LYS A 71 8.10 -1.57 8.93
N VAL A 72 6.95 -1.87 8.36
CA VAL A 72 6.48 -1.17 7.16
C VAL A 72 5.10 -0.60 7.41
N VAL A 73 4.92 0.65 7.04
CA VAL A 73 3.65 1.36 7.11
C VAL A 73 3.26 1.77 5.70
N VAL A 74 2.01 1.57 5.34
CA VAL A 74 1.48 1.99 4.05
C VAL A 74 0.44 3.08 4.27
N GLU A 75 0.68 4.23 3.64
CA GLU A 75 -0.27 5.32 3.63
C GLU A 75 -0.90 5.39 2.24
N ILE A 76 -2.21 5.53 2.19
CA ILE A 76 -2.97 5.57 0.95
C ILE A 76 -3.51 6.98 0.75
N ASP A 77 -3.07 7.60 -0.33
CA ASP A 77 -3.45 8.97 -0.68
C ASP A 77 -4.49 9.02 -1.78
#